data_de7a8bce6d6077ac5d8762de64559b7b
#
_entry.id   de7a8bce6d6077ac5d8762de64559b7b
#
_cell.length_a   1.000
_cell.length_b   1.000
_cell.length_c   1.000
_cell.angle_alpha   90.00
_cell.angle_beta   90.00
_cell.angle_gamma   90.00
#
_symmetry.space_group_name_H-M   'P 1'
#
loop_
_entity.id
_entity.type
_entity.pdbx_description
1 polymer ?
#
loop_
_entity_poly.entity_id
_entity_poly.type
_entity_poly.pdbx_seq_one_letter_code
_entity_poly.pdbx_strand_id
1 'polypeptide(L)'
;MTETTSHIALKRLNHGQSEKESQIYRVLPEVSISVDHRGCLVIDANKVSSERITTNDLVKIVGKDAFHWLGRHDTVVNSGGIKLIPEQIEIKLVEIISQRFFLAGLPDETLGEKLVLLIEDSRKSVLNGKEVKNFLKKANLSKFEYPKEIHFVKKFEETQTKKIKRKSTLEMI
;
A
#
# COMPACT_ATOMS: atom_id res chain seq x y z
N MET A 1 -4.90 -3.29 15.31
CA MET A 1 -3.70 -2.45 15.10
C MET A 1 -2.79 -2.63 16.29
N THR A 2 -1.48 -2.52 16.11
CA THR A 2 -0.51 -2.68 17.23
C THR A 2 -0.66 -1.55 18.26
N GLU A 3 -0.88 -0.34 17.77
CA GLU A 3 -1.02 0.88 18.55
C GLU A 3 -2.24 0.87 19.49
N THR A 4 -3.27 0.11 19.14
CA THR A 4 -4.51 0.01 19.93
C THR A 4 -4.62 -1.28 20.71
N THR A 5 -3.67 -2.20 20.54
CA THR A 5 -3.71 -3.56 21.12
C THR A 5 -5.03 -4.33 20.92
N SER A 6 -5.99 -3.73 20.18
CA SER A 6 -7.33 -4.23 19.96
C SER A 6 -7.86 -3.83 18.59
N HIS A 7 -9.08 -4.24 18.29
CA HIS A 7 -9.79 -3.85 17.07
C HIS A 7 -10.50 -2.50 17.29
N ILE A 8 -10.35 -1.59 16.32
CA ILE A 8 -11.07 -0.29 16.33
C ILE A 8 -12.09 -0.20 15.20
N ALA A 9 -11.95 -1.04 14.19
CA ALA A 9 -12.85 -1.13 13.05
C ALA A 9 -12.85 -2.54 12.46
N LEU A 10 -13.93 -2.90 11.81
CA LEU A 10 -14.10 -4.18 11.13
C LEU A 10 -14.37 -3.97 9.65
N LYS A 11 -13.85 -4.88 8.84
CA LYS A 11 -14.10 -4.96 7.41
C LYS A 11 -14.89 -6.22 7.10
N ARG A 12 -15.98 -6.08 6.35
CA ARG A 12 -16.77 -7.24 5.91
C ARG A 12 -16.07 -7.90 4.72
N LEU A 13 -15.88 -9.21 4.80
CA LEU A 13 -15.31 -10.03 3.74
C LEU A 13 -16.39 -10.98 3.23
N ASN A 14 -16.99 -10.69 2.09
CA ASN A 14 -17.99 -11.57 1.45
C ASN A 14 -17.48 -12.00 0.07
N HIS A 15 -17.69 -13.27 -0.28
CA HIS A 15 -17.54 -13.73 -1.65
C HIS A 15 -18.51 -12.97 -2.57
N GLY A 16 -17.97 -12.36 -3.65
CA GLY A 16 -18.78 -11.67 -4.67
C GLY A 16 -19.01 -10.17 -4.45
N GLN A 17 -18.42 -9.56 -3.43
CA GLN A 17 -18.42 -8.08 -3.31
C GLN A 17 -17.40 -7.45 -4.26
N SER A 18 -17.75 -6.26 -4.79
CA SER A 18 -16.78 -5.46 -5.55
C SER A 18 -15.59 -5.08 -4.68
N GLU A 19 -14.39 -5.02 -5.26
CA GLU A 19 -13.17 -4.63 -4.54
C GLU A 19 -13.30 -3.29 -3.79
N LYS A 20 -14.08 -2.36 -4.32
CA LYS A 20 -14.35 -1.05 -3.69
C LYS A 20 -15.10 -1.18 -2.37
N GLU A 21 -16.13 -2.03 -2.31
CA GLU A 21 -16.90 -2.28 -1.07
C GLU A 21 -16.09 -3.10 -0.06
N SER A 22 -15.23 -3.98 -0.54
CA SER A 22 -14.36 -4.79 0.31
C SER A 22 -13.29 -4.00 1.06
N GLN A 23 -13.08 -2.72 0.75
CA GLN A 23 -12.06 -1.86 1.37
C GLN A 23 -12.62 -0.90 2.44
N ILE A 24 -13.92 -0.95 2.72
CA ILE A 24 -14.54 -0.10 3.74
C ILE A 24 -14.40 -0.75 5.11
N TYR A 25 -13.78 -0.04 6.03
CA TYR A 25 -13.71 -0.37 7.44
C TYR A 25 -14.80 0.40 8.19
N ARG A 26 -15.65 -0.30 8.94
CA ARG A 26 -16.63 0.31 9.84
C ARG A 26 -16.07 0.36 11.24
N VAL A 27 -16.14 1.54 11.83
CA VAL A 27 -15.64 1.83 13.16
C VAL A 27 -16.51 1.16 14.20
N LEU A 28 -15.90 0.63 15.27
CA LEU A 28 -16.64 0.04 16.38
C LEU A 28 -17.30 1.12 17.23
N PRO A 29 -18.37 0.78 18.00
CA PRO A 29 -18.98 1.71 18.94
C PRO A 29 -17.96 2.35 19.88
N GLU A 30 -18.18 3.62 20.25
CA GLU A 30 -17.33 4.39 21.16
C GLU A 30 -15.90 4.68 20.64
N VAL A 31 -15.65 4.45 19.36
CA VAL A 31 -14.44 4.88 18.67
C VAL A 31 -14.79 6.02 17.72
N SER A 32 -14.07 7.12 17.81
CA SER A 32 -14.14 8.24 16.87
C SER A 32 -12.90 8.28 16.00
N ILE A 33 -13.08 8.68 14.76
CA ILE A 33 -11.98 8.79 13.79
C ILE A 33 -11.94 10.17 13.15
N SER A 34 -10.73 10.61 12.84
CA SER A 34 -10.46 11.80 12.03
C SER A 34 -9.20 11.58 11.20
N VAL A 35 -8.78 12.57 10.45
CA VAL A 35 -7.50 12.57 9.74
C VAL A 35 -6.64 13.74 10.19
N ASP A 36 -5.32 13.53 10.21
CA ASP A 36 -4.36 14.59 10.44
C ASP A 36 -4.08 15.38 9.14
N HIS A 37 -3.18 16.37 9.21
CA HIS A 37 -2.78 17.20 8.06
C HIS A 37 -2.10 16.41 6.92
N ARG A 38 -1.62 15.18 7.19
CA ARG A 38 -1.04 14.26 6.20
C ARG A 38 -2.10 13.40 5.52
N GLY A 39 -3.36 13.39 6.01
CA GLY A 39 -4.41 12.47 5.62
C GLY A 39 -4.32 11.10 6.31
N CYS A 40 -3.55 11.02 7.40
CA CYS A 40 -3.41 9.78 8.18
C CYS A 40 -4.52 9.66 9.23
N LEU A 41 -4.95 8.43 9.47
CA LEU A 41 -5.98 8.09 10.44
C LEU A 41 -5.55 8.49 11.86
N VAL A 42 -6.41 9.25 12.52
CA VAL A 42 -6.35 9.56 13.94
C VAL A 42 -7.51 8.88 14.63
N ILE A 43 -7.22 8.17 15.70
CA ILE A 43 -8.17 7.35 16.46
C ILE A 43 -8.32 7.95 17.86
N ASP A 44 -9.56 8.15 18.26
CA ASP A 44 -9.95 8.53 19.60
C ASP A 44 -10.86 7.43 20.16
N ALA A 45 -10.35 6.67 21.11
CA ALA A 45 -11.00 5.48 21.66
C ALA A 45 -10.69 5.34 23.16
N ASN A 46 -11.40 6.08 24.00
CA ASN A 46 -11.14 6.22 25.43
C ASN A 46 -11.11 4.90 26.21
N LYS A 47 -11.76 3.84 25.70
CA LYS A 47 -11.70 2.50 26.31
C LYS A 47 -10.41 1.74 25.98
N VAL A 48 -9.67 2.19 24.98
CA VAL A 48 -8.45 1.53 24.49
C VAL A 48 -7.20 2.32 24.87
N SER A 49 -7.27 3.65 24.79
CA SER A 49 -6.19 4.57 25.11
C SER A 49 -6.76 5.86 25.67
N SER A 50 -6.12 6.42 26.67
CA SER A 50 -6.42 7.77 27.21
C SER A 50 -6.00 8.91 26.27
N GLU A 51 -5.12 8.61 25.30
CA GLU A 51 -4.62 9.58 24.35
C GLU A 51 -5.07 9.25 22.93
N ARG A 52 -5.17 10.28 22.10
CA ARG A 52 -5.38 10.11 20.65
C ARG A 52 -4.21 9.40 20.02
N ILE A 53 -4.52 8.40 19.22
CA ILE A 53 -3.53 7.63 18.48
C ILE A 53 -3.45 8.14 17.06
N THR A 54 -2.32 8.74 16.69
CA THR A 54 -2.03 9.14 15.31
C THR A 54 -1.27 8.02 14.62
N THR A 55 -1.78 7.58 13.47
CA THR A 55 -1.21 6.47 12.71
C THR A 55 -0.41 6.96 11.49
N ASN A 56 0.19 6.02 10.76
CA ASN A 56 0.73 6.26 9.42
C ASN A 56 -0.18 5.68 8.32
N ASP A 57 -1.40 5.30 8.65
CA ASP A 57 -2.36 4.75 7.69
C ASP A 57 -3.11 5.87 6.97
N LEU A 58 -2.88 6.05 5.68
CA LEU A 58 -3.63 6.98 4.83
C LEU A 58 -5.04 6.44 4.64
N VAL A 59 -6.02 7.30 4.88
CA VAL A 59 -7.43 6.92 4.79
C VAL A 59 -8.28 8.01 4.11
N LYS A 60 -9.42 7.58 3.59
CA LYS A 60 -10.51 8.46 3.18
C LYS A 60 -11.72 8.18 4.05
N ILE A 61 -12.13 9.15 4.85
CA ILE A 61 -13.33 9.05 5.69
C ILE A 61 -14.58 8.92 4.80
N VAL A 62 -15.48 8.02 5.18
CA VAL A 62 -16.75 7.76 4.50
C VAL A 62 -17.88 7.86 5.53
N GLY A 63 -18.60 8.98 5.51
CA GLY A 63 -19.63 9.25 6.53
C GLY A 63 -19.01 9.51 7.91
N LYS A 64 -19.70 9.08 8.98
CA LYS A 64 -19.29 9.34 10.37
C LYS A 64 -18.50 8.20 11.00
N ASP A 65 -18.73 6.99 10.54
CA ASP A 65 -18.33 5.74 11.21
C ASP A 65 -17.59 4.76 10.29
N ALA A 66 -17.07 5.24 9.16
CA ALA A 66 -16.39 4.37 8.23
C ALA A 66 -15.24 5.09 7.49
N PHE A 67 -14.29 4.32 7.01
CA PHE A 67 -13.19 4.81 6.19
C PHE A 67 -12.71 3.77 5.18
N HIS A 68 -12.18 4.26 4.06
CA HIS A 68 -11.34 3.48 3.15
C HIS A 68 -9.90 3.58 3.60
N TRP A 69 -9.23 2.46 3.75
CA TRP A 69 -7.79 2.42 3.88
C TRP A 69 -7.15 2.54 2.49
N LEU A 70 -6.22 3.46 2.32
CA LEU A 70 -5.58 3.74 1.05
C LEU A 70 -4.17 3.14 0.96
N GLY A 71 -3.45 3.12 2.08
CA GLY A 71 -2.07 2.68 2.15
C GLY A 71 -1.36 3.29 3.34
N ARG A 72 -0.04 3.32 3.29
CA ARG A 72 0.78 3.88 4.36
C ARG A 72 1.46 5.17 3.90
N HIS A 73 1.51 6.15 4.77
CA HIS A 73 2.18 7.43 4.49
C HIS A 73 3.69 7.25 4.24
N ASP A 74 4.31 6.31 4.96
CA ASP A 74 5.74 6.02 4.88
C ASP A 74 6.13 5.17 3.64
N THR A 75 5.16 4.70 2.87
CA THR A 75 5.38 3.99 1.59
C THR A 75 5.04 4.83 0.37
N VAL A 76 4.47 6.03 0.54
CA VAL A 76 4.14 6.92 -0.57
C VAL A 76 5.38 7.25 -1.38
N VAL A 77 5.28 7.10 -2.69
CA VAL A 77 6.35 7.45 -3.65
C VAL A 77 6.05 8.79 -4.28
N ASN A 78 6.98 9.74 -4.18
CA ASN A 78 6.83 11.07 -4.80
C ASN A 78 7.61 11.13 -6.11
N SER A 79 6.97 10.74 -7.20
CA SER A 79 7.58 10.63 -8.53
C SER A 79 7.22 11.84 -9.40
N GLY A 80 8.19 12.73 -9.61
CA GLY A 80 7.99 13.95 -10.41
C GLY A 80 6.89 14.85 -9.87
N GLY A 81 6.78 15.00 -8.55
CA GLY A 81 5.76 15.79 -7.88
C GLY A 81 4.39 15.11 -7.75
N ILE A 82 4.25 13.87 -8.25
CA ILE A 82 3.01 13.10 -8.14
C ILE A 82 3.17 12.09 -7.01
N LYS A 83 2.27 12.17 -6.02
CA LYS A 83 2.21 11.21 -4.91
C LYS A 83 1.50 9.94 -5.37
N LEU A 84 2.23 8.86 -5.40
CA LEU A 84 1.72 7.52 -5.71
C LEU A 84 1.61 6.72 -4.43
N ILE A 85 0.49 6.05 -4.25
CA ILE A 85 0.25 5.15 -3.10
C ILE A 85 0.43 3.71 -3.60
N PRO A 86 1.54 3.04 -3.28
CA PRO A 86 1.86 1.71 -3.81
C PRO A 86 0.73 0.71 -3.62
N GLU A 87 0.12 0.70 -2.45
CA GLU A 87 -0.95 -0.25 -2.09
C GLU A 87 -2.18 -0.12 -3.01
N GLN A 88 -2.52 1.08 -3.48
CA GLN A 88 -3.62 1.28 -4.43
C GLN A 88 -3.30 0.75 -5.83
N ILE A 89 -2.03 0.79 -6.19
CA ILE A 89 -1.57 0.26 -7.47
C ILE A 89 -1.43 -1.28 -7.39
N GLU A 90 -0.94 -1.80 -6.26
CA GLU A 90 -0.81 -3.23 -5.99
C GLU A 90 -2.17 -3.96 -6.13
N ILE A 91 -3.25 -3.36 -5.66
CA ILE A 91 -4.62 -3.91 -5.83
C ILE A 91 -4.97 -4.14 -7.31
N LYS A 92 -4.55 -3.24 -8.21
CA LYS A 92 -4.80 -3.37 -9.65
C LYS A 92 -3.94 -4.45 -10.31
N LEU A 93 -2.84 -4.83 -9.68
CA LEU A 93 -1.87 -5.79 -10.21
C LEU A 93 -2.09 -7.22 -9.70
N VAL A 94 -2.83 -7.40 -8.60
CA VAL A 94 -3.01 -8.72 -7.97
C VAL A 94 -3.66 -9.76 -8.90
N GLU A 95 -4.49 -9.34 -9.84
CA GLU A 95 -5.12 -10.23 -10.82
C GLU A 95 -4.18 -10.62 -11.98
N ILE A 96 -3.07 -9.88 -12.15
CA ILE A 96 -2.14 -10.04 -13.27
C ILE A 96 -0.89 -10.77 -12.83
N ILE A 97 -0.44 -10.51 -11.59
CA ILE A 97 0.79 -11.05 -11.04
C ILE A 97 0.43 -12.06 -9.96
N SER A 98 0.68 -13.34 -10.25
CA SER A 98 0.40 -14.46 -9.33
C SER A 98 1.47 -14.63 -8.25
N GLN A 99 2.69 -14.18 -8.53
CA GLN A 99 3.80 -14.20 -7.58
C GLN A 99 3.61 -13.13 -6.50
N ARG A 100 4.33 -13.27 -5.40
CA ARG A 100 4.40 -12.18 -4.41
C ARG A 100 5.11 -11.00 -5.01
N PHE A 101 4.58 -9.83 -4.81
CA PHE A 101 5.15 -8.59 -5.32
C PHE A 101 4.84 -7.41 -4.40
N PHE A 102 5.57 -6.33 -4.59
CA PHE A 102 5.24 -5.03 -4.03
C PHE A 102 5.82 -3.90 -4.89
N LEU A 103 5.26 -2.71 -4.74
CA LEU A 103 5.76 -1.49 -5.34
C LEU A 103 6.50 -0.64 -4.30
N ALA A 104 7.52 0.07 -4.74
CA ALA A 104 8.29 0.98 -3.88
C ALA A 104 8.93 2.11 -4.69
N GLY A 105 9.41 3.14 -3.99
CA GLY A 105 10.23 4.20 -4.56
C GLY A 105 11.71 3.88 -4.49
N LEU A 106 12.43 4.15 -5.56
CA LEU A 106 13.89 4.23 -5.57
C LEU A 106 14.31 5.67 -5.92
N PRO A 107 15.45 6.15 -5.40
CA PRO A 107 15.97 7.45 -5.78
C PRO A 107 16.15 7.58 -7.31
N ASP A 108 15.78 8.74 -7.84
CA ASP A 108 15.90 9.07 -9.27
C ASP A 108 16.29 10.54 -9.43
N GLU A 109 17.32 10.82 -10.23
CA GLU A 109 17.87 12.18 -10.39
C GLU A 109 16.86 13.17 -10.98
N THR A 110 15.96 12.70 -11.82
CA THR A 110 14.98 13.55 -12.53
C THR A 110 13.64 13.66 -11.79
N LEU A 111 13.20 12.57 -11.18
CA LEU A 111 11.88 12.46 -10.59
C LEU A 111 11.89 12.61 -9.07
N GLY A 112 13.06 12.70 -8.44
CA GLY A 112 13.24 12.54 -7.00
C GLY A 112 13.14 11.08 -6.59
N GLU A 113 12.00 10.45 -6.89
CA GLU A 113 11.80 9.00 -6.76
C GLU A 113 11.19 8.42 -8.04
N LYS A 114 11.63 7.24 -8.44
CA LYS A 114 10.98 6.42 -9.46
C LYS A 114 10.22 5.27 -8.81
N LEU A 115 9.00 5.02 -9.30
CA LEU A 115 8.23 3.84 -8.90
C LEU A 115 8.85 2.60 -9.52
N VAL A 116 9.12 1.58 -8.72
CA VAL A 116 9.61 0.26 -9.15
C VAL A 116 8.71 -0.85 -8.63
N LEU A 117 8.63 -1.95 -9.39
CA LEU A 117 7.91 -3.16 -9.02
C LEU A 117 8.92 -4.26 -8.71
N LEU A 118 8.83 -4.87 -7.54
CA LEU A 118 9.61 -6.04 -7.18
C LEU A 118 8.71 -7.27 -7.21
N ILE A 119 9.17 -8.34 -7.86
CA ILE A 119 8.45 -9.62 -7.97
C ILE A 119 9.35 -10.72 -7.40
N GLU A 120 8.80 -11.54 -6.50
CA GLU A 120 9.48 -12.71 -5.97
C GLU A 120 9.49 -13.82 -7.01
N ASP A 121 10.64 -14.02 -7.66
CA ASP A 121 10.82 -15.00 -8.74
C ASP A 121 12.29 -15.47 -8.76
N SER A 122 12.49 -16.71 -9.19
CA SER A 122 13.85 -17.26 -9.35
C SER A 122 14.66 -16.59 -10.47
N ARG A 123 14.01 -15.89 -11.39
CA ARG A 123 14.68 -15.07 -12.41
C ARG A 123 15.43 -13.93 -11.74
N LYS A 124 16.70 -13.79 -12.09
CA LYS A 124 17.49 -12.60 -11.75
C LYS A 124 17.54 -11.70 -12.99
N SER A 125 16.51 -10.90 -13.19
CA SER A 125 16.41 -10.02 -14.34
C SER A 125 15.73 -8.69 -13.95
N VAL A 126 15.96 -7.68 -14.77
CA VAL A 126 15.30 -6.38 -14.65
C VAL A 126 14.63 -6.08 -15.99
N LEU A 127 13.36 -5.73 -15.96
CA LEU A 127 12.65 -5.20 -17.11
C LEU A 127 12.53 -3.69 -17.00
N ASN A 128 12.59 -2.99 -18.13
CA ASN A 128 12.44 -1.54 -18.18
C ASN A 128 11.69 -1.09 -19.44
N GLY A 129 11.30 0.16 -19.48
CA GLY A 129 10.71 0.82 -20.63
C GLY A 129 9.58 0.04 -21.31
N LYS A 130 9.81 -0.42 -22.56
CA LYS A 130 8.80 -1.16 -23.36
C LYS A 130 8.47 -2.53 -22.75
N GLU A 131 9.43 -3.19 -22.12
CA GLU A 131 9.24 -4.52 -21.52
C GLU A 131 8.27 -4.42 -20.34
N VAL A 132 8.41 -3.42 -19.47
CA VAL A 132 7.48 -3.13 -18.37
C VAL A 132 6.07 -2.91 -18.92
N LYS A 133 5.92 -2.08 -19.97
CA LYS A 133 4.62 -1.82 -20.58
C LYS A 133 4.01 -3.09 -21.17
N ASN A 134 4.81 -3.93 -21.81
CA ASN A 134 4.33 -5.19 -22.37
C ASN A 134 3.89 -6.17 -21.28
N PHE A 135 4.63 -6.26 -20.19
CA PHE A 135 4.30 -7.12 -19.05
C PHE A 135 2.99 -6.69 -18.38
N LEU A 136 2.81 -5.39 -18.19
CA LEU A 136 1.66 -4.81 -17.51
C LEU A 136 0.55 -4.29 -18.46
N LYS A 137 0.57 -4.65 -19.74
CA LYS A 137 -0.38 -4.13 -20.73
C LYS A 137 -1.86 -4.38 -20.41
N LYS A 138 -2.16 -5.42 -19.62
CA LYS A 138 -3.52 -5.76 -19.18
C LYS A 138 -3.94 -5.03 -17.90
N ALA A 139 -3.00 -4.38 -17.22
CA ALA A 139 -3.28 -3.65 -15.99
C ALA A 139 -4.02 -2.34 -16.30
N ASN A 140 -5.06 -2.06 -15.53
CA ASN A 140 -5.77 -0.79 -15.62
C ASN A 140 -5.02 0.30 -14.83
N LEU A 141 -3.83 0.66 -15.29
CA LEU A 141 -2.96 1.66 -14.69
C LEU A 141 -3.08 3.00 -15.44
N SER A 142 -3.08 4.09 -14.70
CA SER A 142 -2.87 5.42 -15.27
C SER A 142 -1.41 5.58 -15.75
N LYS A 143 -1.14 6.57 -16.60
CA LYS A 143 0.20 6.81 -17.16
C LYS A 143 1.30 7.00 -16.11
N PHE A 144 0.95 7.45 -14.90
CA PHE A 144 1.88 7.69 -13.81
C PHE A 144 2.09 6.48 -12.90
N GLU A 145 1.17 5.51 -12.91
CA GLU A 145 1.21 4.31 -12.08
C GLU A 145 2.08 3.20 -12.68
N TYR A 146 2.53 3.35 -13.93
CA TYR A 146 3.47 2.40 -14.51
C TYR A 146 4.83 2.50 -13.82
N PRO A 147 5.32 1.40 -13.20
CA PRO A 147 6.67 1.39 -12.66
C PRO A 147 7.68 1.63 -13.78
N LYS A 148 8.80 2.26 -13.45
CA LYS A 148 9.89 2.49 -14.42
C LYS A 148 10.68 1.22 -14.70
N GLU A 149 10.79 0.36 -13.68
CA GLU A 149 11.52 -0.90 -13.71
C GLU A 149 10.73 -1.99 -13.01
N ILE A 150 10.94 -3.25 -13.43
CA ILE A 150 10.49 -4.45 -12.72
C ILE A 150 11.72 -5.26 -12.36
N HIS A 151 11.94 -5.48 -11.08
CA HIS A 151 13.03 -6.28 -10.54
C HIS A 151 12.51 -7.64 -10.10
N PHE A 152 13.17 -8.73 -10.54
CA PHE A 152 12.88 -10.08 -10.08
C PHE A 152 13.91 -10.47 -9.01
N VAL A 153 13.45 -10.81 -7.83
CA VAL A 153 14.29 -11.21 -6.70
C VAL A 153 13.91 -12.60 -6.23
N LYS A 154 14.92 -13.42 -5.93
CA LYS A 154 14.71 -14.83 -5.59
C LYS A 154 13.79 -15.03 -4.39
N LYS A 155 13.91 -14.16 -3.38
CA LYS A 155 13.13 -14.22 -2.14
C LYS A 155 13.11 -12.86 -1.47
N PHE A 156 11.95 -12.48 -0.94
CA PHE A 156 11.82 -11.26 -0.14
C PHE A 156 12.32 -11.47 1.29
N GLU A 157 12.92 -10.41 1.84
CA GLU A 157 13.21 -10.34 3.26
C GLU A 157 11.91 -10.24 4.08
N GLU A 158 11.82 -11.00 5.18
CA GLU A 158 10.60 -11.10 5.97
C GLU A 158 10.86 -10.88 7.46
N THR A 159 9.83 -10.40 8.15
CA THR A 159 9.76 -10.44 9.61
C THR A 159 9.49 -11.86 10.10
N GLN A 160 9.64 -12.11 11.41
CA GLN A 160 9.24 -13.38 12.03
C GLN A 160 7.76 -13.73 11.78
N THR A 161 6.90 -12.72 11.60
CA THR A 161 5.48 -12.87 11.28
C THR A 161 5.19 -12.95 9.78
N LYS A 162 6.21 -13.21 8.94
CA LYS A 162 6.13 -13.34 7.47
C LYS A 162 5.64 -12.07 6.73
N LYS A 163 5.77 -10.91 7.34
CA LYS A 163 5.54 -9.63 6.65
C LYS A 163 6.79 -9.23 5.86
N ILE A 164 6.61 -8.77 4.63
CA ILE A 164 7.70 -8.30 3.77
C ILE A 164 8.38 -7.08 4.39
N LYS A 165 9.70 -7.16 4.55
CA LYS A 165 10.55 -6.02 4.89
C LYS A 165 10.93 -5.29 3.61
N ARG A 166 10.07 -4.36 3.16
CA ARG A 166 10.25 -3.67 1.87
C ARG A 166 11.63 -3.00 1.76
N LYS A 167 12.06 -2.27 2.81
CA LYS A 167 13.37 -1.57 2.80
C LYS A 167 14.53 -2.54 2.63
N SER A 168 14.62 -3.58 3.46
CA SER A 168 15.71 -4.57 3.35
C SER A 168 15.70 -5.31 2.02
N THR A 169 14.50 -5.55 1.44
CA THR A 169 14.41 -6.17 0.11
C THR A 169 14.89 -5.21 -1.00
N LEU A 170 14.64 -3.91 -0.88
CA LEU A 170 15.13 -2.90 -1.83
C LEU A 170 16.66 -2.78 -1.81
N GLU A 171 17.31 -3.01 -0.68
CA GLU A 171 18.78 -3.00 -0.56
C GLU A 171 19.45 -4.19 -1.29
N MET A 172 18.66 -5.14 -1.79
CA MET A 172 19.17 -6.31 -2.55
C MET A 172 19.29 -6.07 -4.06
N ILE A 173 18.85 -4.91 -4.58
CA ILE A 173 18.80 -4.57 -6.01
C ILE A 173 19.64 -3.35 -6.38
#